data_8ca5707170162885526cd08c0c29f137
#
_entry.id   8ca5707170162885526cd08c0c29f137
#
_cell.length_a   1.000
_cell.length_b   1.000
_cell.length_c   1.000
_cell.angle_alpha   90.00
_cell.angle_beta   90.00
_cell.angle_gamma   90.00
#
_symmetry.space_group_name_H-M   'P 1'
#
loop_
_entity.id
_entity.type
_entity.pdbx_description
1 polymer ?
#
loop_
_entity_poly.entity_id
_entity_poly.type
_entity_poly.pdbx_seq_one_letter_code
_entity_poly.pdbx_strand_id
1 'polypeptide(L)'
;MKKVFINGYGSIGSRITSFLKDDPEITVMGIGKYSPDEKVNVAISSGLNVYVPERKLSTFSDYKISGSIESALDECDLVIDAAPGGHGYKNKKNLYEPKNI
;
A
#
# COMPACT_ATOMS: atom_id res chain seq x y z
N MET A 1 -8.95 -9.18 -14.26
CA MET A 1 -7.69 -8.88 -13.56
C MET A 1 -7.94 -8.69 -12.08
N LYS A 2 -7.09 -9.25 -11.26
CA LYS A 2 -7.13 -9.02 -9.81
C LYS A 2 -6.48 -7.69 -9.48
N LYS A 3 -7.16 -6.87 -8.68
CA LYS A 3 -6.59 -5.64 -8.15
C LYS A 3 -5.90 -5.95 -6.83
N VAL A 4 -4.59 -5.80 -6.80
CA VAL A 4 -3.77 -6.13 -5.63
C VAL A 4 -3.25 -4.86 -4.99
N PHE A 5 -3.41 -4.76 -3.69
CA PHE A 5 -2.86 -3.67 -2.90
C PHE A 5 -1.71 -4.21 -2.05
N ILE A 6 -0.53 -3.59 -2.16
CA ILE A 6 0.65 -3.97 -1.38
C ILE A 6 0.76 -3.03 -0.18
N ASN A 7 0.43 -3.51 0.99
CA ASN A 7 0.44 -2.67 2.19
C ASN A 7 1.81 -2.68 2.84
N GLY A 8 2.65 -1.77 2.38
CA GLY A 8 4.02 -1.60 2.81
C GLY A 8 4.95 -1.50 1.61
N TYR A 9 5.88 -0.55 1.63
CA TYR A 9 6.81 -0.33 0.52
C TYR A 9 8.23 -0.13 1.04
N GLY A 10 8.67 -1.10 1.84
CA GLY A 10 10.07 -1.22 2.24
C GLY A 10 10.81 -2.16 1.29
N SER A 11 11.86 -2.82 1.78
CA SER A 11 12.67 -3.72 0.95
C SER A 11 11.85 -4.87 0.39
N ILE A 12 11.01 -5.50 1.22
CA ILE A 12 10.20 -6.65 0.79
C ILE A 12 9.05 -6.19 -0.09
N GLY A 13 8.32 -5.14 0.34
CA GLY A 13 7.18 -4.64 -0.41
C GLY A 13 7.55 -4.14 -1.79
N SER A 14 8.69 -3.46 -1.93
CA SER A 14 9.14 -2.99 -3.23
C SER A 14 9.52 -4.13 -4.17
N ARG A 15 10.09 -5.21 -3.64
CA ARG A 15 10.43 -6.40 -4.44
C ARG A 15 9.17 -7.11 -4.92
N ILE A 16 8.20 -7.28 -4.03
CA ILE A 16 6.92 -7.90 -4.38
C ILE A 16 6.22 -7.07 -5.47
N THR A 17 6.20 -5.76 -5.30
CA THR A 17 5.59 -4.84 -6.27
C THR A 17 6.24 -4.99 -7.64
N SER A 18 7.57 -4.98 -7.70
CA SER A 18 8.30 -5.14 -8.97
C SER A 18 8.01 -6.48 -9.62
N PHE A 19 7.88 -7.54 -8.83
CA PHE A 19 7.58 -8.87 -9.34
C PHE A 19 6.16 -8.95 -9.93
N LEU A 20 5.17 -8.42 -9.21
CA LEU A 20 3.78 -8.49 -9.62
C LEU A 20 3.42 -7.54 -10.74
N LYS A 21 4.14 -6.45 -10.87
CA LYS A 21 3.88 -5.41 -11.86
C LYS A 21 3.86 -5.93 -13.29
N ASP A 22 4.63 -6.97 -13.57
CA ASP A 22 4.73 -7.54 -14.92
C ASP A 22 3.76 -8.72 -15.15
N ASP A 23 2.98 -9.09 -14.16
CA ASP A 23 2.01 -10.18 -14.29
C ASP A 23 0.79 -9.68 -15.05
N PRO A 24 0.45 -10.29 -16.20
CA PRO A 24 -0.68 -9.81 -17.02
C PRO A 24 -2.06 -10.03 -16.38
N GLU A 25 -2.15 -10.87 -15.35
CA GLU A 25 -3.41 -11.15 -14.67
C GLU A 25 -3.61 -10.30 -13.42
N ILE A 26 -2.62 -9.47 -13.06
CA ILE A 26 -2.65 -8.68 -11.85
C ILE A 26 -2.49 -7.20 -12.18
N THR A 27 -3.32 -6.38 -11.53
CA THR A 27 -3.13 -4.94 -11.52
C THR A 27 -2.69 -4.56 -10.09
N VAL A 28 -1.48 -4.02 -9.96
CA VAL A 28 -1.05 -3.45 -8.69
C VAL A 28 -1.73 -2.09 -8.57
N MET A 29 -2.78 -2.03 -7.75
CA MET A 29 -3.56 -0.80 -7.64
C MET A 29 -2.84 0.28 -6.86
N GLY A 30 -1.91 -0.10 -5.98
CA GLY A 30 -1.13 0.86 -5.22
C GLY A 30 -0.35 0.20 -4.09
N ILE A 31 0.38 1.03 -3.39
CA ILE A 31 1.18 0.60 -2.23
C ILE A 31 0.84 1.46 -1.02
N GLY A 32 1.05 0.91 0.17
CA GLY A 32 0.85 1.62 1.42
C GLY A 32 2.17 2.09 2.00
N LYS A 33 2.19 3.31 2.51
CA LYS A 33 3.36 3.89 3.19
C LYS A 33 2.94 4.38 4.57
N TYR A 34 3.81 4.16 5.54
CA TYR A 34 3.56 4.55 6.93
C TYR A 34 4.47 5.69 7.41
N SER A 35 5.56 5.95 6.69
CA SER A 35 6.52 7.01 7.01
C SER A 35 6.85 7.83 5.78
N PRO A 36 6.96 9.17 5.90
CA PRO A 36 7.27 10.03 4.77
C PRO A 36 8.80 10.04 4.51
N ASP A 37 9.29 9.01 3.85
CA ASP A 37 10.70 8.85 3.51
C ASP A 37 10.93 8.88 2.01
N GLU A 38 12.18 8.66 1.58
CA GLU A 38 12.56 8.71 0.17
C GLU A 38 11.80 7.71 -0.71
N LYS A 39 11.37 6.60 -0.13
CA LYS A 39 10.66 5.58 -0.90
C LYS A 39 9.31 6.06 -1.41
N VAL A 40 8.73 7.08 -0.79
CA VAL A 40 7.51 7.71 -1.31
C VAL A 40 7.79 8.27 -2.71
N ASN A 41 8.87 9.01 -2.85
CA ASN A 41 9.25 9.58 -4.14
C ASN A 41 9.61 8.51 -5.16
N VAL A 42 10.27 7.44 -4.73
CA VAL A 42 10.59 6.31 -5.61
C VAL A 42 9.32 5.68 -6.15
N ALA A 43 8.34 5.44 -5.29
CA ALA A 43 7.07 4.86 -5.69
C ALA A 43 6.33 5.76 -6.69
N ILE A 44 6.23 7.05 -6.38
CA ILE A 44 5.57 8.02 -7.27
C ILE A 44 6.26 8.08 -8.62
N SER A 45 7.59 8.14 -8.63
CA SER A 45 8.37 8.18 -9.87
C SER A 45 8.21 6.91 -10.71
N SER A 46 7.92 5.79 -10.06
CA SER A 46 7.67 4.51 -10.74
C SER A 46 6.24 4.40 -11.27
N GLY A 47 5.42 5.41 -11.08
CA GLY A 47 4.04 5.40 -11.55
C GLY A 47 3.08 4.67 -10.62
N LEU A 48 3.48 4.39 -9.39
CA LEU A 48 2.63 3.72 -8.41
C LEU A 48 1.76 4.73 -7.67
N ASN A 49 0.56 4.33 -7.34
CA ASN A 49 -0.31 5.09 -6.45
C ASN A 49 0.09 4.82 -5.01
N VAL A 50 0.25 5.87 -4.23
CA VAL A 50 0.68 5.78 -2.84
C VAL A 50 -0.51 6.09 -1.93
N TYR A 51 -0.76 5.19 -0.98
CA TYR A 51 -1.80 5.34 0.02
C TYR A 51 -1.16 5.35 1.41
N VAL A 52 -1.74 6.11 2.31
CA VAL A 52 -1.23 6.24 3.68
C VAL A 52 -2.38 6.05 4.67
N PRO A 53 -2.09 5.72 5.94
CA PRO A 53 -3.17 5.65 6.93
C PRO A 53 -3.93 6.97 6.97
N GLU A 54 -5.24 6.89 7.07
CA GLU A 54 -6.09 8.09 7.07
C GLU A 54 -5.64 9.11 8.11
N ARG A 55 -5.26 8.64 9.31
CA ARG A 55 -4.76 9.51 10.37
C ARG A 55 -3.45 10.23 10.05
N LYS A 56 -2.77 9.79 9.00
CA LYS A 56 -1.46 10.35 8.60
C LYS A 56 -1.51 11.17 7.32
N LEU A 57 -2.68 11.38 6.76
CA LEU A 57 -2.80 12.15 5.51
C LEU A 57 -2.14 13.53 5.59
N SER A 58 -2.31 14.23 6.70
CA SER A 58 -1.70 15.54 6.89
C SER A 58 -0.16 15.47 6.97
N THR A 59 0.38 14.37 7.50
CA THR A 59 1.83 14.16 7.59
C THR A 59 2.47 14.05 6.21
N PHE A 60 1.70 13.57 5.23
CA PHE A 60 2.17 13.39 3.86
C PHE A 60 1.72 14.52 2.93
N SER A 61 1.36 15.68 3.47
CA SER A 61 0.81 16.79 2.66
C SER A 61 1.75 17.28 1.55
N ASP A 62 3.06 17.09 1.71
CA ASP A 62 4.05 17.51 0.70
C ASP A 62 4.22 16.49 -0.43
N TYR A 63 3.51 15.37 -0.38
CA TYR A 63 3.62 14.30 -1.35
C TYR A 63 2.32 14.14 -2.12
N LYS A 64 2.45 13.64 -3.36
CA LYS A 64 1.27 13.33 -4.17
C LYS A 64 0.70 11.97 -3.74
N ILE A 65 -0.21 11.99 -2.79
CA ILE A 65 -0.83 10.81 -2.23
C ILE A 65 -2.18 10.56 -2.91
N SER A 66 -2.45 9.30 -3.24
CA SER A 66 -3.68 8.92 -3.94
C SER A 66 -4.88 8.79 -3.00
N GLY A 67 -4.64 8.54 -1.73
CA GLY A 67 -5.72 8.42 -0.76
C GLY A 67 -5.29 7.67 0.51
N SER A 68 -6.27 7.24 1.27
CA SER A 68 -6.01 6.48 2.49
C SER A 68 -5.91 4.97 2.21
N ILE A 69 -5.13 4.28 3.05
CA ILE A 69 -5.06 2.82 3.00
C ILE A 69 -6.46 2.24 3.20
N GLU A 70 -7.24 2.81 4.12
CA GLU A 70 -8.59 2.37 4.41
C GLU A 70 -9.47 2.38 3.16
N SER A 71 -9.38 3.43 2.35
CA SER A 71 -10.16 3.50 1.11
C SER A 71 -9.64 2.53 0.05
N ALA A 72 -8.33 2.31 -0.01
CA ALA A 72 -7.75 1.36 -0.96
C ALA A 72 -8.22 -0.06 -0.68
N LEU A 73 -8.34 -0.43 0.59
CA LEU A 73 -8.79 -1.75 0.98
C LEU A 73 -10.25 -2.03 0.56
N ASP A 74 -11.06 -1.00 0.43
CA ASP A 74 -12.44 -1.16 -0.03
C ASP A 74 -12.53 -1.48 -1.52
N GLU A 75 -11.47 -1.19 -2.27
CA GLU A 75 -11.48 -1.33 -3.72
C GLU A 75 -10.62 -2.49 -4.23
N CYS A 76 -9.72 -3.02 -3.41
CA CYS A 76 -8.84 -4.10 -3.85
C CYS A 76 -9.51 -5.46 -3.74
N ASP A 77 -9.03 -6.40 -4.56
CA ASP A 77 -9.47 -7.80 -4.49
C ASP A 77 -8.61 -8.62 -3.52
N LEU A 78 -7.36 -8.21 -3.35
CA LEU A 78 -6.40 -8.90 -2.51
C LEU A 78 -5.42 -7.90 -1.92
N VAL A 79 -5.08 -8.10 -0.65
CA VAL A 79 -4.03 -7.31 -0.01
C VAL A 79 -2.86 -8.22 0.35
N ILE A 80 -1.65 -7.73 0.09
CA ILE A 80 -0.42 -8.36 0.55
C ILE A 80 0.19 -7.42 1.58
N ASP A 81 0.32 -7.90 2.81
CA ASP A 81 0.87 -7.08 3.89
C ASP A 81 2.39 -7.27 3.97
N ALA A 82 3.10 -6.19 3.71
CA ALA A 82 4.55 -6.13 3.81
C ALA A 82 4.96 -4.97 4.73
N ALA A 83 4.07 -4.60 5.65
CA ALA A 83 4.32 -3.51 6.58
C ALA A 83 5.43 -3.86 7.57
N PRO A 84 6.25 -2.87 7.98
CA PRO A 84 7.37 -3.12 8.87
C PRO A 84 6.95 -3.39 10.31
N GLY A 85 7.79 -4.10 11.04
CA GLY A 85 7.62 -4.34 12.48
C GLY A 85 6.34 -5.11 12.79
N GLY A 86 5.62 -4.68 13.81
CA GLY A 86 4.37 -5.31 14.24
C GLY A 86 3.13 -4.84 13.50
N HIS A 87 3.28 -4.01 12.47
CA HIS A 87 2.13 -3.44 11.76
C HIS A 87 1.26 -4.50 11.10
N GLY A 88 1.84 -5.59 10.62
CA GLY A 88 1.09 -6.66 9.97
C GLY A 88 0.01 -7.24 10.89
N TYR A 89 0.36 -7.54 12.13
CA TYR A 89 -0.60 -8.05 13.11
C TYR A 89 -1.68 -7.01 13.43
N LYS A 90 -1.27 -5.76 13.65
CA LYS A 90 -2.21 -4.68 13.92
C LYS A 90 -3.16 -4.46 12.76
N ASN A 91 -2.64 -4.54 11.54
CA ASN A 91 -3.46 -4.37 10.34
C ASN A 91 -4.48 -5.49 10.20
N LYS A 92 -4.11 -6.71 10.51
CA LYS A 92 -5.04 -7.84 10.49
C LYS A 92 -6.23 -7.56 11.40
N LYS A 93 -5.96 -7.11 12.63
CA LYS A 93 -7.01 -6.85 13.62
C LYS A 93 -7.84 -5.60 13.31
N ASN A 94 -7.18 -4.53 12.92
CA ASN A 94 -7.81 -3.22 12.85
C ASN A 94 -8.32 -2.85 11.47
N LEU A 95 -7.73 -3.43 10.42
CA LEU A 95 -8.09 -3.08 9.04
C LEU A 95 -8.74 -4.26 8.30
N TYR A 96 -8.07 -5.42 8.30
CA TYR A 96 -8.48 -6.51 7.42
C TYR A 96 -9.67 -7.28 7.93
N GLU A 97 -9.66 -7.70 9.19
CA GLU A 97 -10.78 -8.44 9.77
C GLU A 97 -12.11 -7.66 9.70
N PRO A 98 -12.13 -6.35 10.07
CA PRO A 98 -13.36 -5.57 9.95
C PRO A 98 -13.90 -5.46 8.52
N LYS A 99 -13.05 -5.61 7.51
CA LYS A 99 -13.43 -5.53 6.10
C LYS A 99 -13.57 -6.89 5.43
N ASN A 100 -13.45 -7.97 6.17
CA ASN A 100 -13.52 -9.34 5.67
C ASN A 100 -12.43 -9.66 4.64
N ILE A 101 -11.23 -9.16 4.90
CA ILE A 101 -10.07 -9.39 4.03
C ILE A 101 -9.17 -10.46 4.62
#